data_1652a813032c2dfa618790991710ae76
#
_entry.id   1652a813032c2dfa618790991710ae76
#
_cell.length_a   1.000
_cell.length_b   1.000
_cell.length_c   1.000
_cell.angle_alpha   90.00
_cell.angle_beta   90.00
_cell.angle_gamma   90.00
#
_symmetry.space_group_name_H-M   'P 1'
#
loop_
_entity.id
_entity.type
_entity.pdbx_description
1 polymer ?
#
loop_
_entity_poly.entity_id
_entity_poly.type
_entity_poly.pdbx_seq_one_letter_code
_entity_poly.pdbx_strand_id
1 'polypeptide(L)'
;MTNGNSKNFEVIRKYFKNGCLNQYDTLLSLLHHRLPYLKNAGIILKLYQSSAIAVTNNSKNIQINSYQANYNHAIAMKNYLEKKISKYVTGVFLHGSLGTNELVQYSDFDALVILNHSTFNSKQSLINVATTLKKSERIMQKMDPLQHHGWFILTEKELEDFPTRYFPPSLFEYAKCLMGNNRFQIHFQNENGADTEDKV
;
A
#
# COMPACT_ATOMS: atom_id res chain seq x y z
N MET A 1 -2.18 -32.52 2.62
CA MET A 1 -2.17 -31.10 3.10
C MET A 1 -2.70 -30.15 2.02
N THR A 2 -3.92 -30.32 1.56
CA THR A 2 -4.50 -29.58 0.40
C THR A 2 -5.80 -28.86 0.69
N ASN A 3 -6.33 -28.91 1.92
CA ASN A 3 -7.67 -28.38 2.22
C ASN A 3 -7.73 -26.91 2.67
N GLY A 4 -6.60 -26.24 2.93
CA GLY A 4 -6.59 -24.84 3.36
C GLY A 4 -6.83 -23.83 2.23
N ASN A 5 -6.37 -24.13 1.02
CA ASN A 5 -6.48 -23.22 -0.13
C ASN A 5 -7.90 -23.17 -0.73
N SER A 6 -8.66 -24.26 -0.62
CA SER A 6 -10.04 -24.34 -1.13
C SER A 6 -11.00 -23.45 -0.34
N LYS A 7 -10.91 -23.45 1.00
CA LYS A 7 -11.78 -22.63 1.86
C LYS A 7 -11.58 -21.12 1.67
N ASN A 8 -10.33 -20.68 1.53
CA ASN A 8 -10.04 -19.25 1.31
C ASN A 8 -10.52 -18.78 -0.08
N PHE A 9 -10.44 -19.63 -1.09
CA PHE A 9 -10.95 -19.33 -2.43
C PHE A 9 -12.47 -19.26 -2.46
N GLU A 10 -13.16 -20.12 -1.72
CA GLU A 10 -14.63 -20.10 -1.58
C GLU A 10 -15.13 -18.87 -0.83
N VAL A 11 -14.42 -18.45 0.22
CA VAL A 11 -14.75 -17.20 0.94
C VAL A 11 -14.64 -16.00 0.01
N ILE A 12 -13.52 -15.87 -0.71
CA ILE A 12 -13.31 -14.78 -1.68
C ILE A 12 -14.40 -14.83 -2.77
N ARG A 13 -14.68 -16.01 -3.33
CA ARG A 13 -15.72 -16.20 -4.36
C ARG A 13 -17.12 -15.86 -3.84
N LYS A 14 -17.41 -16.12 -2.57
CA LYS A 14 -18.68 -15.77 -1.92
C LYS A 14 -18.85 -14.26 -1.79
N TYR A 15 -17.79 -13.53 -1.42
CA TYR A 15 -17.80 -12.08 -1.40
C TYR A 15 -18.02 -11.47 -2.78
N PHE A 16 -17.38 -12.00 -3.85
CA PHE A 16 -17.62 -11.56 -5.22
C PHE A 16 -19.05 -11.83 -5.69
N LYS A 17 -19.63 -12.99 -5.35
CA LYS A 17 -21.00 -13.33 -5.75
C LYS A 17 -22.08 -12.50 -5.06
N ASN A 18 -21.83 -12.03 -3.85
CA ASN A 18 -22.82 -11.31 -3.06
C ASN A 18 -22.78 -9.79 -3.30
N GLY A 19 -21.96 -9.29 -4.23
CA GLY A 19 -21.89 -7.86 -4.58
C GLY A 19 -21.39 -6.96 -3.45
N CYS A 20 -20.89 -7.53 -2.35
CA CYS A 20 -20.50 -6.76 -1.15
C CYS A 20 -19.15 -6.07 -1.27
N LEU A 21 -18.29 -6.50 -2.21
CA LEU A 21 -16.97 -5.91 -2.47
C LEU A 21 -16.71 -5.91 -3.97
N ASN A 22 -16.23 -4.79 -4.50
CA ASN A 22 -15.70 -4.75 -5.85
C ASN A 22 -14.34 -5.48 -5.91
N GLN A 23 -13.80 -5.67 -7.11
CA GLN A 23 -12.50 -6.35 -7.27
C GLN A 23 -11.35 -5.61 -6.58
N TYR A 24 -11.44 -4.28 -6.51
CA TYR A 24 -10.45 -3.44 -5.86
C TYR A 24 -10.44 -3.59 -4.35
N ASP A 25 -11.60 -3.57 -3.70
CA ASP A 25 -11.69 -3.75 -2.25
C ASP A 25 -11.09 -5.09 -1.84
N THR A 26 -11.33 -6.13 -2.66
CA THR A 26 -10.76 -7.46 -2.41
C THR A 26 -9.25 -7.48 -2.63
N LEU A 27 -8.75 -6.85 -3.70
CA LEU A 27 -7.32 -6.75 -3.98
C LEU A 27 -6.62 -5.97 -2.89
N LEU A 28 -7.14 -4.80 -2.53
CA LEU A 28 -6.60 -3.94 -1.49
C LEU A 28 -6.55 -4.66 -0.14
N SER A 29 -7.62 -5.33 0.27
CA SER A 29 -7.67 -6.13 1.49
C SER A 29 -6.62 -7.25 1.48
N LEU A 30 -6.44 -7.95 0.36
CA LEU A 30 -5.42 -8.99 0.23
C LEU A 30 -4.01 -8.44 0.29
N LEU A 31 -3.75 -7.28 -0.30
CA LEU A 31 -2.45 -6.63 -0.26
C LEU A 31 -2.11 -6.22 1.19
N HIS A 32 -3.02 -5.54 1.87
CA HIS A 32 -2.78 -5.11 3.25
C HIS A 32 -2.60 -6.26 4.23
N HIS A 33 -3.45 -7.28 4.15
CA HIS A 33 -3.48 -8.34 5.15
C HIS A 33 -2.70 -9.59 4.75
N ARG A 34 -2.43 -9.81 3.47
CA ARG A 34 -1.91 -11.09 2.96
C ARG A 34 -0.60 -10.99 2.18
N LEU A 35 -0.26 -9.84 1.61
CA LEU A 35 0.98 -9.71 0.87
C LEU A 35 2.20 -10.10 1.71
N PRO A 36 2.35 -9.62 2.96
CA PRO A 36 3.49 -10.00 3.80
C PRO A 36 3.57 -11.50 4.12
N TYR A 37 2.47 -12.22 4.04
CA TYR A 37 2.38 -13.64 4.42
C TYR A 37 2.41 -14.61 3.25
N LEU A 38 2.32 -14.15 2.00
CA LEU A 38 2.51 -14.91 0.76
C LEU A 38 1.61 -16.14 0.51
N LYS A 39 0.71 -16.46 1.41
CA LYS A 39 -0.13 -17.66 1.28
C LYS A 39 -0.98 -17.68 0.01
N ASN A 40 -1.25 -16.50 -0.58
CA ASN A 40 -2.18 -16.31 -1.71
C ASN A 40 -1.56 -15.56 -2.90
N ALA A 41 -0.23 -15.61 -3.07
CA ALA A 41 0.45 -14.86 -4.15
C ALA A 41 -0.15 -15.12 -5.55
N GLY A 42 -0.56 -16.36 -5.85
CA GLY A 42 -1.20 -16.69 -7.12
C GLY A 42 -2.59 -16.07 -7.28
N ILE A 43 -3.36 -15.91 -6.20
CA ILE A 43 -4.67 -15.26 -6.20
C ILE A 43 -4.50 -13.76 -6.38
N ILE A 44 -3.60 -13.14 -5.63
CA ILE A 44 -3.28 -11.71 -5.74
C ILE A 44 -2.86 -11.38 -7.16
N LEU A 45 -1.98 -12.19 -7.76
CA LEU A 45 -1.52 -11.98 -9.13
C LEU A 45 -2.67 -12.05 -10.14
N LYS A 46 -3.54 -13.05 -10.04
CA LYS A 46 -4.72 -13.17 -10.90
C LYS A 46 -5.69 -12.00 -10.74
N LEU A 47 -5.97 -11.58 -9.51
CA LEU A 47 -6.83 -10.44 -9.24
C LEU A 47 -6.27 -9.15 -9.83
N TYR A 48 -4.98 -8.89 -9.63
CA TYR A 48 -4.33 -7.72 -10.22
C TYR A 48 -4.40 -7.73 -11.75
N GLN A 49 -4.14 -8.88 -12.40
CA GLN A 49 -4.18 -9.02 -13.85
C GLN A 49 -5.59 -8.87 -14.42
N SER A 50 -6.61 -9.36 -13.71
CA SER A 50 -8.00 -9.34 -14.16
C SER A 50 -8.79 -8.10 -13.75
N SER A 51 -8.30 -7.30 -12.82
CA SER A 51 -9.00 -6.09 -12.39
C SER A 51 -9.02 -5.06 -13.51
N ALA A 52 -10.23 -4.61 -13.88
CA ALA A 52 -10.43 -3.47 -14.77
C ALA A 52 -10.20 -2.17 -14.00
N ILE A 53 -9.74 -1.13 -14.70
CA ILE A 53 -9.67 0.22 -14.14
C ILE A 53 -11.04 0.87 -14.38
N ALA A 54 -11.64 1.40 -13.32
CA ALA A 54 -12.89 2.14 -13.46
C ALA A 54 -12.66 3.48 -14.18
N VAL A 55 -13.65 3.94 -14.91
CA VAL A 55 -13.61 5.29 -15.49
C VAL A 55 -13.84 6.30 -14.38
N THR A 56 -12.85 7.13 -14.12
CA THR A 56 -12.89 8.18 -13.08
C THR A 56 -13.08 9.55 -13.71
N ASN A 57 -13.78 10.45 -13.01
CA ASN A 57 -14.12 11.77 -13.52
C ASN A 57 -13.22 12.89 -12.96
N ASN A 58 -12.42 12.58 -11.96
CA ASN A 58 -11.57 13.54 -11.28
C ASN A 58 -10.13 13.04 -11.19
N SER A 59 -9.22 14.00 -11.17
CA SER A 59 -7.81 13.70 -10.95
C SER A 59 -7.13 14.77 -10.10
N LYS A 60 -6.09 14.36 -9.36
CA LYS A 60 -5.24 15.26 -8.58
C LYS A 60 -3.78 14.93 -8.87
N ASN A 61 -2.99 15.95 -9.21
CA ASN A 61 -1.54 15.80 -9.29
C ASN A 61 -0.96 15.83 -7.87
N ILE A 62 -0.19 14.82 -7.56
CA ILE A 62 0.50 14.68 -6.27
C ILE A 62 1.98 14.98 -6.49
N GLN A 63 2.52 15.89 -5.68
CA GLN A 63 3.94 16.17 -5.60
C GLN A 63 4.37 16.16 -4.13
N ILE A 64 5.30 15.28 -3.79
CA ILE A 64 5.75 15.01 -2.43
C ILE A 64 7.20 15.43 -2.29
N ASN A 65 7.54 16.15 -1.23
CA ASN A 65 8.91 16.54 -0.95
C ASN A 65 9.75 15.30 -0.57
N SER A 66 11.00 15.27 -1.01
CA SER A 66 11.92 14.20 -0.60
C SER A 66 12.19 14.26 0.90
N TYR A 67 12.33 13.08 1.51
CA TYR A 67 12.72 12.96 2.90
C TYR A 67 14.20 13.36 3.07
N GLN A 68 14.46 14.35 3.90
CA GLN A 68 15.79 14.93 4.12
C GLN A 68 16.30 14.81 5.55
N ALA A 69 15.44 14.38 6.49
CA ALA A 69 15.85 14.24 7.87
C ALA A 69 16.81 13.05 8.07
N ASN A 70 17.72 13.17 9.03
CA ASN A 70 18.77 12.18 9.33
C ASN A 70 18.33 11.15 10.38
N TYR A 71 17.09 10.66 10.29
CA TYR A 71 16.62 9.64 11.22
C TYR A 71 17.13 8.26 10.82
N ASN A 72 17.92 7.65 11.69
CA ASN A 72 18.65 6.41 11.39
C ASN A 72 17.78 5.26 10.87
N HIS A 73 16.57 5.08 11.43
CA HIS A 73 15.67 4.01 11.00
C HIS A 73 15.08 4.27 9.61
N ALA A 74 14.79 5.53 9.26
CA ALA A 74 14.33 5.89 7.92
C ALA A 74 15.46 5.71 6.89
N ILE A 75 16.70 6.10 7.21
CA ILE A 75 17.87 5.86 6.35
C ILE A 75 18.14 4.37 6.18
N ALA A 76 18.08 3.59 7.25
CA ALA A 76 18.25 2.14 7.19
C ALA A 76 17.15 1.48 6.34
N MET A 77 15.90 1.94 6.48
CA MET A 77 14.77 1.48 5.66
C MET A 77 15.02 1.78 4.18
N LYS A 78 15.36 3.05 3.85
CA LYS A 78 15.69 3.47 2.49
C LYS A 78 16.74 2.56 1.87
N ASN A 79 17.91 2.45 2.49
CA ASN A 79 19.03 1.67 1.99
C ASN A 79 18.67 0.19 1.77
N TYR A 80 17.88 -0.37 2.69
CA TYR A 80 17.42 -1.76 2.57
C TYR A 80 16.50 -1.97 1.39
N LEU A 81 15.49 -1.09 1.21
CA LEU A 81 14.51 -1.21 0.16
C LEU A 81 15.07 -0.87 -1.22
N GLU A 82 15.89 0.18 -1.34
CA GLU A 82 16.55 0.56 -2.61
C GLU A 82 17.36 -0.60 -3.18
N LYS A 83 18.11 -1.27 -2.34
CA LYS A 83 18.93 -2.42 -2.75
C LYS A 83 18.09 -3.63 -3.21
N LYS A 84 16.87 -3.80 -2.71
CA LYS A 84 16.11 -5.04 -2.85
C LYS A 84 14.95 -4.95 -3.84
N ILE A 85 14.21 -3.84 -3.80
CA ILE A 85 12.92 -3.72 -4.51
C ILE A 85 12.75 -2.42 -5.29
N SER A 86 13.78 -1.59 -5.47
CA SER A 86 13.65 -0.31 -6.20
C SER A 86 12.96 -0.41 -7.56
N LYS A 87 13.21 -1.47 -8.31
CA LYS A 87 12.58 -1.71 -9.63
C LYS A 87 11.12 -2.18 -9.57
N TYR A 88 10.61 -2.50 -8.40
CA TYR A 88 9.27 -3.05 -8.19
C TYR A 88 8.30 -2.06 -7.54
N VAL A 89 8.78 -0.90 -7.16
CA VAL A 89 7.98 0.13 -6.51
C VAL A 89 8.00 1.43 -7.30
N THR A 90 6.88 2.11 -7.36
CA THR A 90 6.79 3.48 -7.87
C THR A 90 7.36 4.45 -6.86
N GLY A 91 7.05 4.25 -5.59
CA GLY A 91 7.59 5.04 -4.49
C GLY A 91 7.29 4.48 -3.11
N VAL A 92 8.06 4.97 -2.14
CA VAL A 92 7.83 4.73 -0.71
C VAL A 92 7.73 6.08 -0.02
N PHE A 93 6.69 6.27 0.76
CA PHE A 93 6.31 7.54 1.37
C PHE A 93 6.15 7.36 2.86
N LEU A 94 6.78 8.25 3.62
CA LEU A 94 6.61 8.36 5.07
C LEU A 94 5.51 9.37 5.36
N HIS A 95 4.63 9.04 6.28
CA HIS A 95 3.56 9.92 6.75
C HIS A 95 3.51 9.94 8.28
N GLY A 96 2.44 10.47 8.88
CA GLY A 96 2.39 10.64 10.33
C GLY A 96 3.55 11.51 10.84
N SER A 97 4.06 11.21 12.01
CA SER A 97 5.14 11.94 12.67
C SER A 97 6.47 11.95 11.90
N LEU A 98 6.73 10.90 11.10
CA LEU A 98 7.88 10.85 10.19
C LEU A 98 7.72 11.82 9.01
N GLY A 99 6.51 11.97 8.51
CA GLY A 99 6.18 12.91 7.43
C GLY A 99 6.27 14.37 7.87
N THR A 100 5.78 14.69 9.06
CA THR A 100 5.77 16.05 9.63
C THR A 100 7.08 16.43 10.32
N ASN A 101 8.00 15.49 10.56
CA ASN A 101 9.20 15.62 11.40
C ASN A 101 8.87 15.93 12.88
N GLU A 102 7.75 15.47 13.37
CA GLU A 102 7.28 15.66 14.76
C GLU A 102 7.42 14.36 15.56
N LEU A 103 8.57 13.71 15.43
CA LEU A 103 8.87 12.47 16.13
C LEU A 103 8.92 12.67 17.64
N VAL A 104 8.18 11.83 18.35
CA VAL A 104 8.27 11.70 19.80
C VAL A 104 8.70 10.27 20.16
N GLN A 105 9.06 10.06 21.43
CA GLN A 105 9.30 8.72 21.92
C GLN A 105 8.04 7.87 21.71
N TYR A 106 8.19 6.71 21.09
CA TYR A 106 7.09 5.80 20.73
C TYR A 106 6.26 6.23 19.50
N SER A 107 6.78 7.06 18.61
CA SER A 107 6.17 7.30 17.31
C SER A 107 6.24 6.04 16.44
N ASP A 108 5.11 5.65 15.84
CA ASP A 108 5.04 4.56 14.86
C ASP A 108 5.85 4.88 13.59
N PHE A 109 6.26 3.83 12.90
CA PHE A 109 6.86 3.95 11.57
C PHE A 109 5.77 3.87 10.50
N ASP A 110 5.12 5.00 10.23
CA ASP A 110 4.04 5.10 9.24
C ASP A 110 4.61 5.21 7.83
N ALA A 111 4.38 4.19 7.02
CA ALA A 111 4.88 4.15 5.65
C ALA A 111 3.91 3.53 4.67
N LEU A 112 3.76 4.19 3.52
CA LEU A 112 3.02 3.75 2.35
C LEU A 112 3.98 3.33 1.25
N VAL A 113 3.77 2.18 0.64
CA VAL A 113 4.46 1.73 -0.57
C VAL A 113 3.48 1.64 -1.74
N ILE A 114 3.86 2.21 -2.88
CA ILE A 114 3.13 2.05 -4.14
C ILE A 114 3.89 1.04 -5.00
N LEU A 115 3.28 -0.11 -5.23
CA LEU A 115 3.84 -1.18 -6.05
C LEU A 115 3.58 -0.90 -7.54
N ASN A 116 4.62 -0.99 -8.36
CA ASN A 116 4.47 -0.83 -9.80
C ASN A 116 4.07 -2.15 -10.50
N HIS A 117 3.72 -2.05 -11.78
CA HIS A 117 3.32 -3.21 -12.59
C HIS A 117 4.36 -4.34 -12.61
N SER A 118 5.67 -4.02 -12.51
CA SER A 118 6.73 -5.04 -12.52
C SER A 118 6.65 -6.01 -11.33
N THR A 119 6.04 -5.60 -10.22
CA THR A 119 5.76 -6.47 -9.07
C THR A 119 4.85 -7.64 -9.46
N PHE A 120 3.93 -7.41 -10.40
CA PHE A 120 2.88 -8.35 -10.79
C PHE A 120 3.17 -9.07 -12.10
N ASN A 121 4.39 -8.95 -12.66
CA ASN A 121 4.80 -9.67 -13.86
C ASN A 121 4.99 -11.17 -13.61
N SER A 122 5.30 -11.57 -12.40
CA SER A 122 5.47 -12.97 -12.04
C SER A 122 5.18 -13.22 -10.56
N LYS A 123 4.86 -14.47 -10.23
CA LYS A 123 4.73 -14.92 -8.85
C LYS A 123 6.02 -14.69 -8.07
N GLN A 124 7.19 -14.88 -8.71
CA GLN A 124 8.48 -14.69 -8.07
C GLN A 124 8.75 -13.22 -7.71
N SER A 125 8.41 -12.28 -8.60
CA SER A 125 8.53 -10.83 -8.33
C SER A 125 7.69 -10.43 -7.12
N LEU A 126 6.42 -10.86 -7.09
CA LEU A 126 5.52 -10.61 -5.97
C LEU A 126 6.05 -11.21 -4.65
N ILE A 127 6.57 -12.45 -4.69
CA ILE A 127 7.18 -13.10 -3.53
C ILE A 127 8.40 -12.34 -3.03
N ASN A 128 9.25 -11.87 -3.93
CA ASN A 128 10.45 -11.09 -3.57
C ASN A 128 10.09 -9.79 -2.87
N VAL A 129 9.12 -9.05 -3.41
CA VAL A 129 8.63 -7.81 -2.82
C VAL A 129 8.02 -8.08 -1.44
N ALA A 130 7.09 -9.01 -1.34
CA ALA A 130 6.42 -9.33 -0.09
C ALA A 130 7.40 -9.79 1.01
N THR A 131 8.37 -10.64 0.64
CA THR A 131 9.40 -11.09 1.57
C THR A 131 10.30 -9.93 2.04
N THR A 132 10.60 -9.00 1.14
CA THR A 132 11.42 -7.83 1.48
C THR A 132 10.67 -6.89 2.41
N LEU A 133 9.40 -6.56 2.11
CA LEU A 133 8.56 -5.75 2.98
C LEU A 133 8.41 -6.40 4.36
N LYS A 134 8.12 -7.71 4.43
CA LYS A 134 8.02 -8.43 5.71
C LYS A 134 9.31 -8.39 6.53
N LYS A 135 10.46 -8.55 5.89
CA LYS A 135 11.76 -8.45 6.58
C LYS A 135 12.07 -7.04 7.06
N SER A 136 11.62 -6.03 6.32
CA SER A 136 11.83 -4.62 6.68
C SER A 136 11.02 -4.18 7.91
N GLU A 137 9.93 -4.86 8.25
CA GLU A 137 9.17 -4.60 9.48
C GLU A 137 10.04 -4.69 10.75
N ARG A 138 11.14 -5.45 10.71
CA ARG A 138 12.12 -5.46 11.79
C ARG A 138 12.80 -4.11 12.02
N ILE A 139 12.87 -3.25 10.99
CA ILE A 139 13.40 -1.89 11.13
C ILE A 139 12.35 -1.01 11.81
N MET A 140 11.07 -1.18 11.45
CA MET A 140 9.95 -0.51 12.11
C MET A 140 9.92 -0.86 13.61
N GLN A 141 9.98 -2.16 13.95
CA GLN A 141 9.98 -2.66 15.32
C GLN A 141 11.20 -2.22 16.15
N LYS A 142 12.30 -1.82 15.51
CA LYS A 142 13.44 -1.23 16.22
C LYS A 142 13.19 0.23 16.59
N MET A 143 12.35 0.92 15.86
CA MET A 143 11.92 2.28 16.16
C MET A 143 10.86 2.25 17.26
N ASP A 144 9.83 1.45 17.07
CA ASP A 144 8.78 1.21 18.06
C ASP A 144 8.52 -0.29 18.22
N PRO A 145 8.89 -0.88 19.38
CA PRO A 145 8.60 -2.28 19.69
C PRO A 145 7.11 -2.62 19.73
N LEU A 146 6.25 -1.63 19.91
CA LEU A 146 4.79 -1.77 19.96
C LEU A 146 4.13 -1.50 18.60
N GLN A 147 4.92 -1.32 17.54
CA GLN A 147 4.42 -1.14 16.18
C GLN A 147 3.31 -2.15 15.85
N HIS A 148 2.07 -1.68 15.77
CA HIS A 148 0.89 -2.55 15.65
C HIS A 148 0.40 -2.73 14.21
N HIS A 149 0.83 -1.89 13.30
CA HIS A 149 0.57 -2.03 11.87
C HIS A 149 1.87 -2.18 11.08
N GLY A 150 1.78 -2.77 9.89
CA GLY A 150 2.88 -2.90 8.96
C GLY A 150 2.82 -1.83 7.85
N TRP A 151 3.14 -2.26 6.64
CA TRP A 151 3.09 -1.42 5.45
C TRP A 151 1.66 -1.12 5.03
N PHE A 152 1.37 0.15 4.73
CA PHE A 152 0.26 0.51 3.88
C PHE A 152 0.69 0.29 2.42
N ILE A 153 -0.14 -0.40 1.64
CA ILE A 153 0.24 -0.87 0.31
C ILE A 153 -0.83 -0.44 -0.69
N LEU A 154 -0.39 0.28 -1.74
CA LEU A 154 -1.15 0.56 -2.94
C LEU A 154 -0.43 -0.01 -4.16
N THR A 155 -1.11 -0.07 -5.28
CA THR A 155 -0.54 -0.40 -6.59
C THR A 155 -0.77 0.75 -7.56
N GLU A 156 -0.07 0.75 -8.69
CA GLU A 156 -0.32 1.73 -9.76
C GLU A 156 -1.77 1.68 -10.28
N LYS A 157 -2.43 0.53 -10.21
CA LYS A 157 -3.85 0.44 -10.59
C LYS A 157 -4.76 1.20 -9.64
N GLU A 158 -4.45 1.20 -8.35
CA GLU A 158 -5.21 1.98 -7.38
C GLU A 158 -4.94 3.50 -7.49
N LEU A 159 -3.88 3.92 -8.18
CA LEU A 159 -3.73 5.34 -8.52
C LEU A 159 -4.71 5.77 -9.61
N GLU A 160 -5.09 4.86 -10.52
CA GLU A 160 -6.07 5.10 -11.59
C GLU A 160 -7.54 5.04 -11.10
N ASP A 161 -7.78 4.40 -9.95
CA ASP A 161 -9.06 4.38 -9.25
C ASP A 161 -8.77 4.45 -7.75
N PHE A 162 -8.40 5.66 -7.31
CA PHE A 162 -7.85 5.87 -5.99
C PHE A 162 -8.90 5.64 -4.89
N PRO A 163 -8.63 4.76 -3.92
CA PRO A 163 -9.61 4.33 -2.94
C PRO A 163 -9.77 5.37 -1.81
N THR A 164 -10.45 6.48 -2.10
CA THR A 164 -10.65 7.61 -1.18
C THR A 164 -11.26 7.21 0.18
N ARG A 165 -12.02 6.12 0.22
CA ARG A 165 -12.59 5.57 1.47
C ARG A 165 -11.53 5.07 2.46
N TYR A 166 -10.41 4.55 1.96
CA TYR A 166 -9.33 3.97 2.77
C TYR A 166 -8.15 4.92 2.93
N PHE A 167 -7.89 5.71 1.89
CA PHE A 167 -6.78 6.64 1.84
C PHE A 167 -7.25 8.01 1.38
N PRO A 168 -7.46 8.97 2.28
CA PRO A 168 -7.80 10.32 1.86
C PRO A 168 -6.63 10.93 1.08
N PRO A 169 -6.87 11.66 -0.02
CA PRO A 169 -5.81 12.33 -0.78
C PRO A 169 -4.96 13.31 0.04
N SER A 170 -5.48 13.79 1.18
CA SER A 170 -4.76 14.60 2.14
C SER A 170 -3.60 13.86 2.82
N LEU A 171 -3.58 12.52 2.80
CA LEU A 171 -2.46 11.73 3.29
C LEU A 171 -1.12 12.16 2.67
N PHE A 172 -1.15 12.59 1.41
CA PHE A 172 0.06 12.99 0.69
C PHE A 172 0.51 14.43 0.99
N GLU A 173 -0.30 15.26 1.63
CA GLU A 173 0.02 16.68 1.89
C GLU A 173 1.22 16.83 2.84
N TYR A 174 1.30 15.96 3.85
CA TYR A 174 2.36 15.96 4.85
C TYR A 174 3.36 14.81 4.64
N ALA A 175 3.15 13.98 3.65
CA ALA A 175 4.06 12.87 3.37
C ALA A 175 5.44 13.35 2.89
N LYS A 176 6.45 12.50 3.06
CA LYS A 176 7.79 12.67 2.52
C LYS A 176 8.17 11.44 1.69
N CYS A 177 8.70 11.67 0.50
CA CYS A 177 9.19 10.61 -0.36
C CYS A 177 10.52 10.07 0.16
N LEU A 178 10.51 8.83 0.63
CA LEU A 178 11.72 8.16 1.12
C LEU A 178 12.57 7.66 -0.04
N MET A 179 11.93 7.09 -1.07
CA MET A 179 12.58 6.63 -2.31
C MET A 179 11.58 6.52 -3.47
N GLY A 180 12.09 6.52 -4.70
CA GLY A 180 11.28 6.36 -5.92
C GLY A 180 10.79 7.68 -6.48
N ASN A 181 9.67 7.63 -7.21
CA ASN A 181 9.08 8.79 -7.87
C ASN A 181 8.24 9.59 -6.86
N ASN A 182 8.50 10.87 -6.77
CA ASN A 182 7.78 11.79 -5.87
C ASN A 182 6.69 12.62 -6.56
N ARG A 183 6.40 12.30 -7.83
CA ARG A 183 5.34 12.96 -8.63
C ARG A 183 4.52 11.89 -9.33
N PHE A 184 3.21 11.91 -9.11
CA PHE A 184 2.26 11.03 -9.78
C PHE A 184 0.88 11.66 -9.77
N GLN A 185 -0.03 11.07 -10.53
CA GLN A 185 -1.43 11.49 -10.57
C GLN A 185 -2.28 10.41 -9.93
N ILE A 186 -3.30 10.82 -9.21
CA ILE A 186 -4.37 9.95 -8.73
C ILE A 186 -5.66 10.31 -9.45
N HIS A 187 -6.44 9.30 -9.79
CA HIS A 187 -7.77 9.43 -10.39
C HIS A 187 -8.80 8.85 -9.41
N PHE A 188 -9.93 9.51 -9.25
CA PHE A 188 -10.95 9.08 -8.29
C PHE A 188 -12.35 9.48 -8.73
N GLN A 189 -13.33 8.77 -8.21
CA GLN A 189 -14.73 9.14 -8.35
C GLN A 189 -15.09 10.14 -7.25
N ASN A 190 -15.85 11.18 -7.60
CA ASN A 190 -16.48 11.98 -6.54
C ASN A 190 -17.52 11.09 -5.86
N GLU A 191 -17.37 10.87 -4.60
CA GLU A 191 -18.46 10.35 -3.79
C GLU A 191 -19.52 11.45 -3.73
N ASN A 192 -20.60 11.27 -4.49
CA ASN A 192 -21.73 12.17 -4.46
C ASN A 192 -22.29 12.19 -3.04
N GLY A 193 -21.95 13.21 -2.27
CA GLY A 193 -22.78 13.79 -1.21
C GLY A 193 -23.25 12.93 -0.03
N ALA A 194 -22.67 11.76 0.24
CA ALA A 194 -23.23 10.86 1.24
C ALA A 194 -22.46 10.77 2.57
N ASP A 195 -21.39 11.52 2.79
CA ASP A 195 -20.63 11.45 4.06
C ASP A 195 -20.11 12.81 4.54
N THR A 196 -21.00 13.82 4.65
CA THR A 196 -20.68 15.05 5.37
C THR A 196 -21.29 15.09 6.79
N GLU A 197 -21.93 14.03 7.26
CA GLU A 197 -22.65 14.06 8.56
C GLU A 197 -21.95 13.39 9.73
N ASP A 198 -20.82 12.70 9.55
CA ASP A 198 -20.11 12.07 10.69
C ASP A 198 -18.80 12.79 11.07
N LYS A 199 -18.85 14.13 11.19
CA LYS A 199 -17.82 14.91 11.86
C LYS A 199 -18.43 15.69 13.02
N VAL A 200 -18.76 14.98 14.10
CA VAL A 200 -18.88 15.57 15.43
C VAL A 200 -18.11 14.72 16.42
#